data_ff7f5f67b25a1622359a1eed81c9408e
#
_entry.id   ff7f5f67b25a1622359a1eed81c9408e
#
_cell.length_a   1.000
_cell.length_b   1.000
_cell.length_c   1.000
_cell.angle_alpha   90.00
_cell.angle_beta   90.00
_cell.angle_gamma   90.00
#
_symmetry.space_group_name_H-M   'P 1'
#
loop_
_entity.id
_entity.type
_entity.pdbx_description
1 polymer ?
#
loop_
_entity_poly.entity_id
_entity_poly.type
_entity_poly.pdbx_seq_one_letter_code
_entity_poly.pdbx_strand_id
1 'polypeptide(L)'
;MPSPGVAAVDRALSILAAFEDAPEPMTLAELARRTKMYKSTLLRLMTSLQEFGYLVQFADGRYHLGPTPFRLGAVYQRSNNLHDRVMPLLRQLVADGTESPSFHVRHDAKRRLCVFRVDSQHSTLDRVEAGMLLPLDRGAAGRVILAFDGEQGAGYDEIREGCIAVSFGERDPDCAGLACPVFGPDGKCAGALSLSGPKPRFTRDNIKAMTSLLLKAAIRLTRALGGPTELLDNALPASAEGARPARRARR
;
A
#
# COMPACT_ATOMS: atom_id res chain seq x y z
N MET A 1 13.51 3.79 -27.04
CA MET A 1 14.27 4.49 -25.97
C MET A 1 13.38 5.61 -25.47
N PRO A 2 13.05 5.70 -24.18
CA PRO A 2 12.39 6.90 -23.68
C PRO A 2 13.30 8.11 -23.92
N SER A 3 12.74 9.23 -24.39
CA SER A 3 13.50 10.48 -24.53
C SER A 3 14.06 10.90 -23.19
N PRO A 4 15.28 11.45 -23.11
CA PRO A 4 15.84 11.93 -21.85
C PRO A 4 14.94 13.03 -21.28
N GLY A 5 14.62 12.93 -19.98
CA GLY A 5 13.83 13.91 -19.27
C GLY A 5 14.54 15.28 -19.22
N VAL A 6 13.82 16.31 -18.74
CA VAL A 6 14.41 17.66 -18.57
C VAL A 6 15.18 17.70 -17.26
N ALA A 7 16.50 17.80 -17.32
CA ALA A 7 17.39 17.73 -16.16
C ALA A 7 17.04 18.72 -15.02
N ALA A 8 16.48 19.90 -15.32
CA ALA A 8 16.02 20.84 -14.30
C ALA A 8 14.79 20.31 -13.53
N VAL A 9 13.87 19.65 -14.25
CA VAL A 9 12.68 19.02 -13.64
C VAL A 9 13.10 17.84 -12.77
N ASP A 10 13.97 16.97 -13.27
CA ASP A 10 14.46 15.80 -12.53
C ASP A 10 15.16 16.23 -11.22
N ARG A 11 15.95 17.29 -11.28
CA ARG A 11 16.59 17.87 -10.09
C ARG A 11 15.59 18.48 -9.12
N ALA A 12 14.57 19.20 -9.59
CA ALA A 12 13.53 19.77 -8.73
C ALA A 12 12.72 18.65 -8.02
N LEU A 13 12.34 17.60 -8.75
CA LEU A 13 11.67 16.44 -8.18
C LEU A 13 12.55 15.69 -7.17
N SER A 14 13.87 15.57 -7.42
CA SER A 14 14.79 14.94 -6.46
C SER A 14 14.95 15.75 -5.16
N ILE A 15 14.73 17.08 -5.19
CA ILE A 15 14.67 17.89 -3.96
C ILE A 15 13.42 17.52 -3.15
N LEU A 16 12.26 17.36 -3.79
CA LEU A 16 11.03 16.95 -3.11
C LEU A 16 11.16 15.54 -2.52
N ALA A 17 11.71 14.60 -3.30
CA ALA A 17 11.97 13.23 -2.85
C ALA A 17 12.91 13.14 -1.64
N ALA A 18 13.80 14.12 -1.44
CA ALA A 18 14.67 14.15 -0.27
C ALA A 18 13.91 14.33 1.06
N PHE A 19 12.65 14.76 1.02
CA PHE A 19 11.78 14.90 2.20
C PHE A 19 10.96 13.65 2.51
N GLU A 20 10.91 12.64 1.63
CA GLU A 20 10.07 11.42 1.83
C GLU A 20 10.41 10.69 3.14
N ASP A 21 11.71 10.64 3.51
CA ASP A 21 12.20 9.97 4.72
C ASP A 21 12.67 10.97 5.80
N ALA A 22 12.20 12.22 5.76
CA ALA A 22 12.61 13.27 6.69
C ALA A 22 11.40 14.06 7.19
N PRO A 23 10.76 13.63 8.30
CA PRO A 23 9.64 14.36 8.89
C PRO A 23 10.05 15.73 9.46
N GLU A 24 11.33 15.93 9.74
CA GLU A 24 11.86 17.17 10.31
C GLU A 24 12.36 18.16 9.23
N PRO A 25 12.26 19.47 9.51
CA PRO A 25 12.81 20.49 8.61
C PRO A 25 14.30 20.32 8.39
N MET A 26 14.78 20.45 7.15
CA MET A 26 16.17 20.26 6.74
C MET A 26 16.90 21.56 6.45
N THR A 27 18.18 21.59 6.78
CA THR A 27 19.09 22.67 6.37
C THR A 27 19.46 22.58 4.88
N LEU A 28 19.90 23.71 4.29
CA LEU A 28 20.43 23.72 2.92
C LEU A 28 21.62 22.74 2.75
N ALA A 29 22.43 22.57 3.79
CA ALA A 29 23.58 21.67 3.76
C ALA A 29 23.14 20.19 3.69
N GLU A 30 22.12 19.80 4.45
CA GLU A 30 21.53 18.45 4.43
C GLU A 30 20.87 18.15 3.09
N LEU A 31 20.12 19.09 2.53
CA LEU A 31 19.52 18.96 1.20
C LEU A 31 20.60 18.81 0.12
N ALA A 32 21.68 19.60 0.17
CA ALA A 32 22.79 19.48 -0.77
C ALA A 32 23.47 18.10 -0.69
N ARG A 33 23.65 17.56 0.51
CA ARG A 33 24.21 16.23 0.74
C ARG A 33 23.30 15.12 0.20
N ARG A 34 21.99 15.18 0.50
CA ARG A 34 21.01 14.17 0.07
C ARG A 34 20.83 14.15 -1.45
N THR A 35 20.74 15.33 -2.06
CA THR A 35 20.52 15.48 -3.51
C THR A 35 21.80 15.43 -4.34
N LYS A 36 22.98 15.48 -3.70
CA LYS A 36 24.31 15.58 -4.34
C LYS A 36 24.44 16.79 -5.28
N MET A 37 23.72 17.87 -5.00
CA MET A 37 23.75 19.11 -5.78
C MET A 37 24.61 20.19 -5.13
N TYR A 38 25.17 21.04 -5.96
CA TYR A 38 25.83 22.27 -5.47
C TYR A 38 24.77 23.23 -4.87
N LYS A 39 25.13 23.91 -3.77
CA LYS A 39 24.23 24.82 -3.06
C LYS A 39 23.63 25.91 -3.96
N SER A 40 24.40 26.45 -4.92
CA SER A 40 23.91 27.47 -5.86
C SER A 40 22.82 26.96 -6.79
N THR A 41 22.95 25.72 -7.30
CA THR A 41 21.93 25.09 -8.12
C THR A 41 20.68 24.78 -7.28
N LEU A 42 20.89 24.28 -6.07
CA LEU A 42 19.83 23.93 -5.13
C LEU A 42 18.99 25.18 -4.80
N LEU A 43 19.61 26.29 -4.42
CA LEU A 43 18.91 27.54 -4.10
C LEU A 43 18.01 28.01 -5.25
N ARG A 44 18.50 28.00 -6.49
CA ARG A 44 17.72 28.45 -7.65
C ARG A 44 16.48 27.56 -7.86
N LEU A 45 16.60 26.23 -7.74
CA LEU A 45 15.48 25.32 -7.87
C LEU A 45 14.49 25.46 -6.70
N MET A 46 15.02 25.64 -5.49
CA MET A 46 14.19 25.81 -4.29
C MET A 46 13.39 27.11 -4.34
N THR A 47 13.91 28.21 -4.91
CA THR A 47 13.16 29.45 -5.13
C THR A 47 11.89 29.16 -5.94
N SER A 48 12.01 28.45 -7.06
CA SER A 48 10.83 28.06 -7.86
C SER A 48 9.88 27.15 -7.07
N LEU A 49 10.40 26.15 -6.35
CA LEU A 49 9.58 25.26 -5.54
C LEU A 49 8.83 25.99 -4.42
N GLN A 50 9.42 27.03 -3.83
CA GLN A 50 8.78 27.92 -2.84
C GLN A 50 7.69 28.77 -3.49
N GLU A 51 7.95 29.36 -4.65
CA GLU A 51 6.97 30.15 -5.40
C GLU A 51 5.70 29.35 -5.73
N PHE A 52 5.85 28.08 -6.10
CA PHE A 52 4.72 27.17 -6.35
C PHE A 52 4.18 26.48 -5.08
N GLY A 53 4.67 26.84 -3.89
CA GLY A 53 4.19 26.31 -2.61
C GLY A 53 4.54 24.84 -2.32
N TYR A 54 5.52 24.28 -3.04
CA TYR A 54 6.04 22.93 -2.76
C TYR A 54 6.95 22.89 -1.55
N LEU A 55 7.68 23.98 -1.30
CA LEU A 55 8.56 24.16 -0.15
C LEU A 55 8.18 25.42 0.63
N VAL A 56 8.51 25.41 1.91
CA VAL A 56 8.51 26.60 2.78
C VAL A 56 9.87 26.68 3.48
N GLN A 57 10.32 27.91 3.76
CA GLN A 57 11.49 28.16 4.58
C GLN A 57 11.06 28.76 5.91
N PHE A 58 11.54 28.21 7.02
CA PHE A 58 11.29 28.74 8.35
C PHE A 58 12.24 29.88 8.69
N ALA A 59 11.92 30.63 9.74
CA ALA A 59 12.74 31.78 10.21
C ALA A 59 14.17 31.41 10.61
N ASP A 60 14.38 30.13 10.99
CA ASP A 60 15.70 29.57 11.32
C ASP A 60 16.51 29.13 10.08
N GLY A 61 15.98 29.36 8.88
CA GLY A 61 16.62 29.05 7.60
C GLY A 61 16.45 27.60 7.14
N ARG A 62 15.77 26.73 7.91
CA ARG A 62 15.46 25.36 7.50
C ARG A 62 14.29 25.31 6.54
N TYR A 63 14.22 24.26 5.73
CA TYR A 63 13.21 24.05 4.71
C TYR A 63 12.35 22.83 5.04
N HIS A 64 11.07 22.90 4.65
CA HIS A 64 10.13 21.80 4.77
C HIS A 64 9.18 21.77 3.57
N LEU A 65 8.40 20.68 3.42
CA LEU A 65 7.33 20.63 2.42
C LEU A 65 6.28 21.71 2.69
N GLY A 66 5.88 22.41 1.63
CA GLY A 66 4.78 23.36 1.65
C GLY A 66 3.41 22.68 1.47
N PRO A 67 2.32 23.46 1.32
CA PRO A 67 0.96 22.91 1.23
C PRO A 67 0.63 22.25 -0.12
N THR A 68 1.39 22.52 -1.19
CA THR A 68 1.06 22.02 -2.54
C THR A 68 1.09 20.49 -2.66
N PRO A 69 2.07 19.74 -2.12
CA PRO A 69 2.04 18.28 -2.11
C PRO A 69 0.78 17.71 -1.47
N PHE A 70 0.33 18.25 -0.33
CA PHE A 70 -0.91 17.85 0.31
C PHE A 70 -2.15 18.08 -0.59
N ARG A 71 -2.23 19.25 -1.24
CA ARG A 71 -3.34 19.56 -2.17
C ARG A 71 -3.39 18.58 -3.34
N LEU A 72 -2.24 18.26 -3.92
CA LEU A 72 -2.15 17.28 -5.01
C LEU A 72 -2.52 15.87 -4.54
N GLY A 73 -2.05 15.45 -3.37
CA GLY A 73 -2.42 14.18 -2.76
C GLY A 73 -3.92 14.08 -2.52
N ALA A 74 -4.57 15.16 -2.02
CA ALA A 74 -6.02 15.21 -1.83
C ALA A 74 -6.80 15.12 -3.16
N VAL A 75 -6.29 15.72 -4.25
CA VAL A 75 -6.90 15.58 -5.59
C VAL A 75 -6.74 14.14 -6.08
N TYR A 76 -5.57 13.54 -5.96
CA TYR A 76 -5.33 12.14 -6.32
C TYR A 76 -6.29 11.18 -5.62
N GLN A 77 -6.49 11.36 -4.31
CA GLN A 77 -7.42 10.52 -3.54
C GLN A 77 -8.88 10.64 -4.01
N ARG A 78 -9.32 11.85 -4.42
CA ARG A 78 -10.70 12.10 -4.88
C ARG A 78 -10.94 11.72 -6.33
N SER A 79 -9.97 11.93 -7.22
CA SER A 79 -10.16 11.81 -8.67
C SER A 79 -10.54 10.40 -9.14
N ASN A 80 -10.21 9.36 -8.37
CA ASN A 80 -10.51 7.97 -8.71
C ASN A 80 -11.66 7.38 -7.88
N ASN A 81 -12.36 8.16 -7.04
CA ASN A 81 -13.31 7.66 -6.03
C ASN A 81 -12.73 6.49 -5.20
N LEU A 82 -11.39 6.33 -5.24
CA LEU A 82 -10.71 5.20 -4.63
C LEU A 82 -10.81 5.26 -3.12
N HIS A 83 -10.69 6.46 -2.54
CA HIS A 83 -10.88 6.71 -1.12
C HIS A 83 -12.25 6.21 -0.64
N ASP A 84 -13.32 6.61 -1.33
CA ASP A 84 -14.70 6.31 -0.94
C ASP A 84 -15.06 4.83 -1.12
N ARG A 85 -14.31 4.11 -1.96
CA ARG A 85 -14.47 2.68 -2.18
C ARG A 85 -13.62 1.85 -1.23
N VAL A 86 -12.39 2.28 -0.95
CA VAL A 86 -11.42 1.53 -0.12
C VAL A 86 -11.65 1.74 1.37
N MET A 87 -11.76 2.99 1.82
CA MET A 87 -11.79 3.30 3.26
C MET A 87 -12.93 2.64 4.04
N PRO A 88 -14.19 2.54 3.52
CA PRO A 88 -15.25 1.81 4.21
C PRO A 88 -14.91 0.32 4.41
N LEU A 89 -14.25 -0.31 3.42
CA LEU A 89 -13.85 -1.73 3.50
C LEU A 89 -12.74 -1.94 4.53
N LEU A 90 -11.74 -1.02 4.58
CA LEU A 90 -10.69 -1.11 5.59
C LEU A 90 -11.26 -0.94 7.01
N ARG A 91 -12.18 0.03 7.22
CA ARG A 91 -12.84 0.21 8.52
C ARG A 91 -13.69 -1.01 8.91
N GLN A 92 -14.37 -1.63 7.93
CA GLN A 92 -15.14 -2.85 8.18
C GLN A 92 -14.23 -4.00 8.61
N LEU A 93 -13.08 -4.20 7.95
CA LEU A 93 -12.11 -5.23 8.35
C LEU A 93 -11.65 -5.04 9.79
N VAL A 94 -11.36 -3.79 10.20
CA VAL A 94 -11.02 -3.49 11.61
C VAL A 94 -12.19 -3.81 12.55
N ALA A 95 -13.42 -3.45 12.19
CA ALA A 95 -14.62 -3.74 12.97
C ALA A 95 -14.88 -5.25 13.09
N ASP A 96 -14.49 -6.03 12.06
CA ASP A 96 -14.56 -7.49 12.06
C ASP A 96 -13.40 -8.14 12.86
N GLY A 97 -12.55 -7.35 13.53
CA GLY A 97 -11.50 -7.81 14.43
C GLY A 97 -10.20 -8.25 13.74
N THR A 98 -9.93 -7.77 12.52
CA THR A 98 -8.67 -8.09 11.84
C THR A 98 -7.49 -7.26 12.36
N GLU A 99 -6.28 -7.62 11.93
CA GLU A 99 -5.10 -6.76 12.02
C GLU A 99 -5.25 -5.54 11.12
N SER A 100 -4.29 -4.59 11.19
CA SER A 100 -4.36 -3.31 10.48
C SER A 100 -4.43 -3.50 8.96
N PRO A 101 -5.57 -3.15 8.31
CA PRO A 101 -5.73 -3.27 6.87
C PRO A 101 -5.12 -2.08 6.14
N SER A 102 -4.55 -2.34 4.96
CA SER A 102 -4.02 -1.33 4.06
C SER A 102 -4.24 -1.69 2.60
N PHE A 103 -4.24 -0.67 1.73
CA PHE A 103 -4.30 -0.84 0.28
C PHE A 103 -3.01 -0.31 -0.35
N HIS A 104 -2.37 -1.15 -1.13
CA HIS A 104 -1.09 -0.86 -1.78
C HIS A 104 -1.23 -0.89 -3.29
N VAL A 105 -0.51 0.02 -3.96
CA VAL A 105 -0.38 0.04 -5.42
C VAL A 105 1.10 -0.04 -5.81
N ARG A 106 1.39 -0.54 -7.01
CA ARG A 106 2.74 -0.47 -7.56
C ARG A 106 3.13 0.98 -7.77
N HIS A 107 4.32 1.38 -7.31
CA HIS A 107 4.86 2.72 -7.53
C HIS A 107 5.87 2.72 -8.68
N ASP A 108 6.84 1.82 -8.62
CA ASP A 108 7.89 1.66 -9.65
C ASP A 108 8.31 0.18 -9.79
N ALA A 109 9.44 -0.07 -10.43
CA ALA A 109 9.96 -1.44 -10.62
C ALA A 109 10.36 -2.15 -9.32
N LYS A 110 10.60 -1.41 -8.22
CA LYS A 110 11.14 -1.94 -6.96
C LYS A 110 10.27 -1.65 -5.76
N ARG A 111 9.34 -0.70 -5.86
CA ARG A 111 8.58 -0.20 -4.71
C ARG A 111 7.08 -0.19 -4.96
N ARG A 112 6.33 -0.38 -3.89
CA ARG A 112 4.89 -0.14 -3.79
C ARG A 112 4.60 1.02 -2.85
N LEU A 113 3.51 1.71 -3.08
CA LEU A 113 2.99 2.78 -2.23
C LEU A 113 1.84 2.24 -1.37
N CYS A 114 1.89 2.46 -0.06
CA CYS A 114 0.73 2.31 0.81
C CYS A 114 -0.17 3.53 0.61
N VAL A 115 -1.29 3.37 -0.09
CA VAL A 115 -2.18 4.49 -0.42
C VAL A 115 -3.14 4.79 0.73
N PHE A 116 -3.71 3.73 1.34
CA PHE A 116 -4.66 3.82 2.44
C PHE A 116 -4.33 2.80 3.52
N ARG A 117 -4.58 3.21 4.76
CA ARG A 117 -4.44 2.36 5.94
C ARG A 117 -5.45 2.75 7.01
N VAL A 118 -5.91 1.78 7.76
CA VAL A 118 -6.63 1.95 9.02
C VAL A 118 -5.95 1.08 10.07
N ASP A 119 -5.57 1.66 11.18
CA ASP A 119 -4.98 0.90 12.28
C ASP A 119 -6.01 0.04 12.98
N SER A 120 -5.62 -1.18 13.35
CA SER A 120 -6.46 -2.06 14.16
C SER A 120 -6.64 -1.49 15.57
N GLN A 121 -7.58 -2.04 16.33
CA GLN A 121 -7.85 -1.62 17.70
C GLN A 121 -6.86 -2.22 18.72
N HIS A 122 -5.81 -2.90 18.26
CA HIS A 122 -4.78 -3.47 19.13
C HIS A 122 -3.81 -2.39 19.62
N SER A 123 -3.30 -2.55 20.83
CA SER A 123 -2.34 -1.64 21.44
C SER A 123 -0.96 -1.63 20.79
N THR A 124 -0.60 -2.71 20.11
CA THR A 124 0.68 -2.86 19.40
C THR A 124 0.41 -3.01 17.91
N LEU A 125 0.99 -2.11 17.12
CA LEU A 125 0.85 -2.03 15.66
C LEU A 125 2.20 -2.21 14.99
N ASP A 126 2.19 -2.53 13.68
CA ASP A 126 3.37 -2.39 12.83
C ASP A 126 3.54 -0.92 12.36
N ARG A 127 4.69 -0.62 11.76
CA ARG A 127 5.08 0.75 11.38
C ARG A 127 4.73 1.11 9.92
N VAL A 128 3.67 0.55 9.36
CA VAL A 128 3.22 0.94 8.02
C VAL A 128 2.28 2.13 8.12
N GLU A 129 2.49 3.14 7.28
CA GLU A 129 1.66 4.34 7.22
C GLU A 129 1.22 4.62 5.78
N ALA A 130 0.10 5.33 5.61
CA ALA A 130 -0.32 5.83 4.31
C ALA A 130 0.70 6.85 3.78
N GLY A 131 1.06 6.75 2.49
CA GLY A 131 2.12 7.53 1.86
C GLY A 131 3.49 6.84 1.87
N MET A 132 3.70 5.79 2.66
CA MET A 132 4.98 5.10 2.77
C MET A 132 5.30 4.27 1.51
N LEU A 133 6.53 4.39 1.01
CA LEU A 133 7.09 3.54 -0.04
C LEU A 133 7.75 2.32 0.58
N LEU A 134 7.34 1.13 0.11
CA LEU A 134 7.78 -0.15 0.64
C LEU A 134 8.36 -1.03 -0.49
N PRO A 135 9.32 -1.93 -0.22
CA PRO A 135 9.86 -2.83 -1.22
C PRO A 135 8.77 -3.73 -1.83
N LEU A 136 8.86 -4.01 -3.14
CA LEU A 136 7.97 -4.97 -3.82
C LEU A 136 8.36 -6.43 -3.54
N ASP A 137 9.65 -6.71 -3.39
CA ASP A 137 10.19 -8.07 -3.22
C ASP A 137 9.99 -8.64 -1.81
N ARG A 138 9.42 -7.87 -0.88
CA ARG A 138 9.25 -8.26 0.53
C ARG A 138 7.84 -7.96 1.03
N GLY A 139 7.33 -8.89 1.86
CA GLY A 139 6.03 -8.81 2.49
C GLY A 139 4.88 -9.19 1.56
N ALA A 140 3.77 -9.63 2.16
CA ALA A 140 2.64 -10.23 1.46
C ALA A 140 2.09 -9.36 0.31
N ALA A 141 1.86 -8.05 0.55
CA ALA A 141 1.31 -7.15 -0.48
C ALA A 141 2.23 -6.98 -1.69
N GLY A 142 3.56 -6.92 -1.48
CA GLY A 142 4.52 -6.83 -2.58
C GLY A 142 4.52 -8.10 -3.43
N ARG A 143 4.54 -9.26 -2.77
CA ARG A 143 4.48 -10.57 -3.46
C ARG A 143 3.20 -10.75 -4.26
N VAL A 144 2.05 -10.29 -3.76
CA VAL A 144 0.79 -10.29 -4.53
C VAL A 144 0.92 -9.43 -5.78
N ILE A 145 1.39 -8.19 -5.66
CA ILE A 145 1.55 -7.30 -6.82
C ILE A 145 2.48 -7.95 -7.86
N LEU A 146 3.64 -8.46 -7.44
CA LEU A 146 4.59 -9.12 -8.35
C LEU A 146 3.99 -10.35 -9.03
N ALA A 147 3.28 -11.20 -8.28
CA ALA A 147 2.63 -12.39 -8.82
C ALA A 147 1.67 -12.06 -9.98
N PHE A 148 0.84 -11.04 -9.81
CA PHE A 148 -0.15 -10.63 -10.80
C PHE A 148 0.38 -9.66 -11.87
N ASP A 149 1.59 -9.13 -11.68
CA ASP A 149 2.34 -8.41 -12.73
C ASP A 149 3.20 -9.35 -13.62
N GLY A 150 3.11 -10.67 -13.38
CA GLY A 150 3.74 -11.69 -14.22
C GLY A 150 5.11 -12.18 -13.74
N GLU A 151 5.54 -11.88 -12.51
CA GLU A 151 6.77 -12.44 -11.93
C GLU A 151 6.66 -13.97 -11.88
N GLN A 152 7.77 -14.66 -12.21
CA GLN A 152 7.80 -16.11 -12.37
C GLN A 152 8.36 -16.80 -11.13
N GLY A 153 7.93 -18.04 -10.87
CA GLY A 153 8.42 -18.90 -9.82
C GLY A 153 7.31 -19.53 -8.98
N ALA A 154 7.57 -20.71 -8.42
CA ALA A 154 6.56 -21.52 -7.71
C ALA A 154 5.81 -20.75 -6.60
N GLY A 155 6.50 -19.90 -5.84
CA GLY A 155 5.84 -19.10 -4.80
C GLY A 155 4.88 -18.02 -5.35
N TYR A 156 5.08 -17.56 -6.58
CA TYR A 156 4.16 -16.63 -7.26
C TYR A 156 3.01 -17.39 -7.94
N ASP A 157 3.25 -18.62 -8.42
CA ASP A 157 2.21 -19.49 -8.98
C ASP A 157 1.18 -19.85 -7.90
N GLU A 158 1.64 -20.25 -6.71
CA GLU A 158 0.78 -20.49 -5.54
C GLU A 158 -0.09 -19.27 -5.18
N ILE A 159 0.51 -18.05 -5.24
CA ILE A 159 -0.24 -16.81 -4.98
C ILE A 159 -1.29 -16.56 -6.07
N ARG A 160 -1.00 -16.84 -7.34
CA ARG A 160 -1.97 -16.71 -8.44
C ARG A 160 -3.13 -17.69 -8.28
N GLU A 161 -2.86 -18.92 -7.91
CA GLU A 161 -3.88 -19.97 -7.69
C GLU A 161 -4.78 -19.67 -6.49
N GLY A 162 -4.15 -19.31 -5.36
CA GLY A 162 -4.86 -19.07 -4.10
C GLY A 162 -5.34 -17.64 -3.89
N CYS A 163 -4.95 -16.68 -4.73
CA CYS A 163 -5.18 -15.24 -4.55
C CYS A 163 -4.75 -14.72 -3.18
N ILE A 164 -3.80 -15.37 -2.52
CA ILE A 164 -3.36 -15.06 -1.14
C ILE A 164 -1.84 -15.19 -1.04
N ALA A 165 -1.24 -14.23 -0.35
CA ALA A 165 0.12 -14.32 0.13
C ALA A 165 0.18 -14.12 1.64
N VAL A 166 1.04 -14.88 2.31
CA VAL A 166 1.36 -14.72 3.73
C VAL A 166 2.86 -14.49 3.85
N SER A 167 3.26 -13.56 4.70
CA SER A 167 4.68 -13.28 4.97
C SER A 167 4.94 -13.18 6.46
N PHE A 168 6.10 -13.67 6.87
CA PHE A 168 6.57 -13.63 8.26
C PHE A 168 7.98 -13.06 8.31
N GLY A 169 8.17 -11.89 8.95
CA GLY A 169 9.48 -11.32 9.19
C GLY A 169 10.24 -10.83 7.94
N GLU A 170 9.61 -10.80 6.76
CA GLU A 170 10.31 -10.45 5.51
C GLU A 170 10.70 -8.96 5.45
N ARG A 171 9.85 -8.07 5.92
CA ARG A 171 10.08 -6.63 5.96
C ARG A 171 10.56 -6.18 7.34
N ASP A 172 9.92 -6.67 8.37
CA ASP A 172 10.17 -6.39 9.77
C ASP A 172 10.16 -7.74 10.52
N PRO A 173 11.26 -8.11 11.22
CA PRO A 173 11.40 -9.42 11.87
C PRO A 173 10.25 -9.78 12.82
N ASP A 174 9.64 -8.79 13.46
CA ASP A 174 8.60 -8.97 14.47
C ASP A 174 7.18 -8.92 13.89
N CYS A 175 7.04 -8.66 12.59
CA CYS A 175 5.76 -8.49 11.92
C CYS A 175 5.44 -9.63 10.96
N ALA A 176 4.15 -9.83 10.71
CA ALA A 176 3.62 -10.69 9.67
C ALA A 176 2.60 -9.93 8.84
N GLY A 177 2.29 -10.46 7.67
CA GLY A 177 1.31 -9.88 6.76
C GLY A 177 0.57 -10.93 5.96
N LEU A 178 -0.66 -10.60 5.60
CA LEU A 178 -1.55 -11.34 4.73
C LEU A 178 -2.01 -10.39 3.62
N ALA A 179 -2.07 -10.82 2.37
CA ALA A 179 -2.52 -9.96 1.28
C ALA A 179 -3.23 -10.75 0.17
N CYS A 180 -4.14 -10.06 -0.54
CA CYS A 180 -4.82 -10.56 -1.73
C CYS A 180 -4.87 -9.47 -2.82
N PRO A 181 -5.01 -9.85 -4.11
CA PRO A 181 -5.10 -8.91 -5.22
C PRO A 181 -6.45 -8.19 -5.24
N VAL A 182 -6.44 -7.03 -5.87
CA VAL A 182 -7.62 -6.29 -6.31
C VAL A 182 -7.46 -6.01 -7.80
N PHE A 183 -8.49 -6.29 -8.59
CA PHE A 183 -8.42 -6.14 -10.05
C PHE A 183 -9.15 -4.89 -10.53
N GLY A 184 -8.61 -4.26 -11.57
CA GLY A 184 -9.21 -3.16 -12.31
C GLY A 184 -10.13 -3.64 -13.43
N PRO A 185 -10.80 -2.71 -14.15
CA PRO A 185 -11.74 -3.04 -15.23
C PRO A 185 -11.07 -3.72 -16.43
N ASP A 186 -9.75 -3.58 -16.58
CA ASP A 186 -8.94 -4.25 -17.61
C ASP A 186 -8.49 -5.67 -17.21
N GLY A 187 -8.95 -6.17 -16.06
CA GLY A 187 -8.56 -7.46 -15.49
C GLY A 187 -7.15 -7.49 -14.90
N LYS A 188 -6.42 -6.39 -14.91
CA LYS A 188 -5.08 -6.31 -14.31
C LYS A 188 -5.15 -6.02 -12.82
N CYS A 189 -4.06 -6.37 -12.13
CA CYS A 189 -3.91 -6.06 -10.71
C CYS A 189 -3.83 -4.54 -10.51
N ALA A 190 -4.89 -3.96 -9.95
CA ALA A 190 -4.95 -2.55 -9.58
C ALA A 190 -4.20 -2.27 -8.26
N GLY A 191 -3.93 -3.31 -7.47
CA GLY A 191 -3.23 -3.22 -6.20
C GLY A 191 -3.49 -4.43 -5.31
N ALA A 192 -3.05 -4.35 -4.05
CA ALA A 192 -3.23 -5.38 -3.05
C ALA A 192 -3.88 -4.83 -1.78
N LEU A 193 -4.94 -5.51 -1.31
CA LEU A 193 -5.41 -5.37 0.07
C LEU A 193 -4.54 -6.24 0.96
N SER A 194 -4.13 -5.70 2.11
CA SER A 194 -3.33 -6.46 3.06
C SER A 194 -3.75 -6.20 4.51
N LEU A 195 -3.44 -7.15 5.37
CA LEU A 195 -3.49 -7.05 6.82
C LEU A 195 -2.06 -7.21 7.33
N SER A 196 -1.64 -6.37 8.27
CA SER A 196 -0.32 -6.46 8.86
C SER A 196 -0.33 -6.13 10.35
N GLY A 197 0.56 -6.78 11.10
CA GLY A 197 0.69 -6.61 12.54
C GLY A 197 1.74 -7.54 13.13
N PRO A 198 1.87 -7.59 14.48
CA PRO A 198 2.82 -8.43 15.17
C PRO A 198 2.64 -9.92 14.88
N LYS A 199 3.74 -10.62 14.60
CA LYS A 199 3.83 -12.05 14.29
C LYS A 199 3.01 -12.97 15.20
N PRO A 200 3.01 -12.81 16.54
CA PRO A 200 2.29 -13.74 17.43
C PRO A 200 0.78 -13.81 17.18
N ARG A 201 0.20 -12.78 16.54
CA ARG A 201 -1.24 -12.75 16.21
C ARG A 201 -1.58 -13.43 14.88
N PHE A 202 -0.59 -13.78 14.06
CA PHE A 202 -0.76 -14.53 12.82
C PHE A 202 -0.68 -16.03 13.05
N THR A 203 -1.51 -16.54 13.96
CA THR A 203 -1.69 -17.99 14.17
C THR A 203 -2.43 -18.61 12.96
N ARG A 204 -2.34 -19.93 12.81
CA ARG A 204 -3.02 -20.65 11.71
C ARG A 204 -4.52 -20.35 11.64
N ASP A 205 -5.18 -20.31 12.79
CA ASP A 205 -6.64 -20.08 12.88
C ASP A 205 -6.97 -18.62 12.53
N ASN A 206 -6.19 -17.66 13.05
CA ASN A 206 -6.37 -16.24 12.74
C ASN A 206 -6.11 -15.95 11.25
N ILE A 207 -5.06 -16.53 10.66
CA ILE A 207 -4.80 -16.43 9.21
C ILE A 207 -6.00 -16.94 8.42
N LYS A 208 -6.54 -18.12 8.78
CA LYS A 208 -7.73 -18.69 8.09
C LYS A 208 -8.95 -17.78 8.18
N ALA A 209 -9.23 -17.24 9.37
CA ALA A 209 -10.34 -16.30 9.57
C ALA A 209 -10.13 -14.99 8.79
N MET A 210 -8.96 -14.37 8.93
CA MET A 210 -8.60 -13.14 8.24
C MET A 210 -8.58 -13.31 6.71
N THR A 211 -8.15 -14.47 6.18
CA THR A 211 -8.16 -14.76 4.74
C THR A 211 -9.57 -14.66 4.17
N SER A 212 -10.56 -15.26 4.83
CA SER A 212 -11.95 -15.19 4.37
C SER A 212 -12.48 -13.77 4.35
N LEU A 213 -12.21 -12.97 5.38
CA LEU A 213 -12.64 -11.58 5.47
C LEU A 213 -11.94 -10.72 4.40
N LEU A 214 -10.64 -10.91 4.21
CA LEU A 214 -9.83 -10.14 3.27
C LEU A 214 -10.25 -10.43 1.81
N LEU A 215 -10.47 -11.70 1.43
CA LEU A 215 -10.95 -12.07 0.10
C LEU A 215 -12.35 -11.49 -0.17
N LYS A 216 -13.28 -11.55 0.80
CA LYS A 216 -14.59 -10.91 0.67
C LYS A 216 -14.49 -9.40 0.43
N ALA A 217 -13.58 -8.73 1.16
CA ALA A 217 -13.32 -7.30 0.95
C ALA A 217 -12.72 -7.03 -0.44
N ALA A 218 -11.78 -7.86 -0.90
CA ALA A 218 -11.17 -7.75 -2.22
C ALA A 218 -12.18 -7.95 -3.35
N ILE A 219 -13.08 -8.93 -3.24
CA ILE A 219 -14.19 -9.14 -4.19
C ILE A 219 -15.07 -7.89 -4.28
N ARG A 220 -15.46 -7.35 -3.13
CA ARG A 220 -16.29 -6.12 -3.09
C ARG A 220 -15.58 -4.93 -3.72
N LEU A 221 -14.28 -4.76 -3.44
CA LEU A 221 -13.49 -3.67 -4.01
C LEU A 221 -13.27 -3.86 -5.51
N THR A 222 -12.88 -5.07 -5.95
CA THR A 222 -12.72 -5.41 -7.37
C THR A 222 -14.00 -5.12 -8.15
N ARG A 223 -15.15 -5.56 -7.66
CA ARG A 223 -16.46 -5.29 -8.28
C ARG A 223 -16.77 -3.79 -8.31
N ALA A 224 -16.48 -3.06 -7.23
CA ALA A 224 -16.66 -1.61 -7.18
C ALA A 224 -15.74 -0.85 -8.15
N LEU A 225 -14.58 -1.41 -8.50
CA LEU A 225 -13.67 -0.89 -9.51
C LEU A 225 -14.03 -1.32 -10.94
N GLY A 226 -15.01 -2.21 -11.12
CA GLY A 226 -15.41 -2.76 -12.42
C GLY A 226 -14.54 -3.91 -12.90
N GLY A 227 -13.74 -4.51 -12.03
CA GLY A 227 -12.87 -5.64 -12.35
C GLY A 227 -13.57 -7.00 -12.23
N PRO A 228 -13.00 -8.07 -12.85
CA PRO A 228 -13.50 -9.45 -12.76
C PRO A 228 -13.21 -10.05 -11.38
N THR A 229 -14.16 -10.81 -10.84
CA THR A 229 -14.04 -11.39 -9.48
C THR A 229 -13.86 -12.91 -9.47
N GLU A 230 -13.90 -13.58 -10.61
CA GLU A 230 -13.95 -15.05 -10.73
C GLU A 230 -12.76 -15.74 -10.03
N LEU A 231 -11.55 -15.18 -10.15
CA LEU A 231 -10.37 -15.75 -9.47
C LEU A 231 -10.50 -15.65 -7.94
N LEU A 232 -10.99 -14.52 -7.45
CA LEU A 232 -11.20 -14.29 -6.02
C LEU A 232 -12.37 -15.13 -5.47
N ASP A 233 -13.45 -15.26 -6.23
CA ASP A 233 -14.61 -16.09 -5.86
C ASP A 233 -14.20 -17.56 -5.74
N ASN A 234 -13.35 -18.07 -6.65
CA ASN A 234 -12.80 -19.43 -6.61
C ASN A 234 -11.83 -19.66 -5.43
N ALA A 235 -11.12 -18.61 -5.00
CA ALA A 235 -10.19 -18.68 -3.88
C ALA A 235 -10.89 -18.61 -2.50
N LEU A 236 -12.15 -18.21 -2.45
CA LEU A 236 -12.91 -18.20 -1.19
C LEU A 236 -13.07 -19.64 -0.65
N PRO A 237 -12.70 -19.88 0.61
CA PRO A 237 -13.00 -21.16 1.25
C PRO A 237 -14.49 -21.44 1.18
N ALA A 238 -14.89 -22.64 0.76
CA ALA A 238 -16.29 -23.06 0.78
C ALA A 238 -16.87 -22.81 2.17
N SER A 239 -17.94 -22.01 2.23
CA SER A 239 -18.62 -21.70 3.49
C SER A 239 -19.06 -22.99 4.16
N ALA A 240 -18.74 -23.20 5.42
CA ALA A 240 -19.24 -24.31 6.23
C ALA A 240 -20.76 -24.22 6.53
N GLU A 241 -21.50 -23.40 5.78
CA GLU A 241 -22.96 -23.19 5.87
C GLU A 241 -23.73 -24.14 4.96
N GLY A 242 -23.43 -25.45 5.00
CA GLY A 242 -24.13 -26.45 4.22
C GLY A 242 -24.37 -27.77 4.95
N ALA A 243 -23.98 -27.88 6.21
CA ALA A 243 -24.34 -29.06 7.01
C ALA A 243 -25.81 -28.95 7.48
N ARG A 244 -26.75 -29.38 6.62
CA ARG A 244 -28.14 -29.66 7.05
C ARG A 244 -28.07 -30.57 8.28
N PRO A 245 -28.75 -30.24 9.39
CA PRO A 245 -28.82 -31.15 10.51
C PRO A 245 -29.51 -32.47 10.04
N ALA A 246 -28.82 -33.58 10.25
CA ALA A 246 -29.35 -34.90 9.97
C ALA A 246 -30.70 -35.04 10.71
N ARG A 247 -31.78 -35.30 9.94
CA ARG A 247 -33.10 -35.64 10.47
C ARG A 247 -32.93 -36.84 11.42
N ARG A 248 -33.07 -36.63 12.71
CA ARG A 248 -33.23 -37.70 13.68
C ARG A 248 -34.49 -38.49 13.29
N ALA A 249 -34.28 -39.71 12.78
CA ALA A 249 -35.36 -40.68 12.65
C ALA A 249 -35.89 -41.00 14.05
N ARG A 250 -37.16 -40.69 14.28
CA ARG A 250 -37.90 -41.21 15.45
C ARG A 250 -38.12 -42.70 15.23
N ARG A 251 -37.69 -43.49 16.14
CA ARG A 251 -38.25 -44.79 16.48
C ARG A 251 -38.98 -44.70 17.82
#